data_2178a198bec688fc15482e5003ee47c2
#
_entry.id   2178a198bec688fc15482e5003ee47c2
#
_cell.length_a   1.000
_cell.length_b   1.000
_cell.length_c   1.000
_cell.angle_alpha   90.00
_cell.angle_beta   90.00
_cell.angle_gamma   90.00
#
_symmetry.space_group_name_H-M   'P 1'
#
loop_
_entity.id
_entity.type
_entity.pdbx_description
1 polymer ?
#
loop_
_entity_poly.entity_id
_entity_poly.type
_entity_poly.pdbx_seq_one_letter_code
_entity_poly.pdbx_strand_id
1 'polypeptide(L)'
;MKETTVAGPKGGIFSRAFSEIRHFGTYPFNMRVLLLTNMLYAFVLPVVELFVGTYIMRNSSELAYVVGYQLAVYTGIPLTFFFNGFLMRHVRITHLYSFGMLLSGVSMAVMMSLETLALGGIIVAGLIMGLSYGFFWANRDFLALSSTDDGNRNYYYGLESFFNTVASVVVPGMIGAFLGATADHGWFAGNINFAYKLVTVFVFVLTIVASAVVCRGRFASPARERFVYFRFDRLWNKMMRLAVLKGIAQGYIVTAPSMLVMTLVGNETTLGTLQSIGALVSAVLLYLLGRFTSSRHRVAIFSAGLLLFALGGAFNAVLYSATGVIVFMLCLVLGRPLMDLGYFPIQLR
;
A
#
# COMPACT_ATOMS: atom_id res chain seq x y z
N MET A 1 14.46 -21.87 34.64
CA MET A 1 14.36 -20.68 33.77
C MET A 1 13.45 -19.70 34.48
N LYS A 2 14.00 -18.58 35.01
CA LYS A 2 13.21 -17.58 35.73
C LYS A 2 12.56 -16.66 34.69
N GLU A 3 11.23 -16.64 34.67
CA GLU A 3 10.45 -15.63 33.97
C GLU A 3 10.74 -14.26 34.60
N THR A 4 11.47 -13.41 33.93
CA THR A 4 11.57 -12.01 34.27
C THR A 4 10.29 -11.31 33.85
N THR A 5 9.37 -11.17 34.75
CA THR A 5 8.18 -10.30 34.62
C THR A 5 8.70 -8.86 34.46
N VAL A 6 8.71 -8.34 33.25
CA VAL A 6 8.99 -6.93 32.98
C VAL A 6 7.81 -6.13 33.51
N ALA A 7 7.96 -5.53 34.68
CA ALA A 7 7.01 -4.57 35.23
C ALA A 7 6.88 -3.39 34.26
N GLY A 8 5.69 -3.22 33.66
CA GLY A 8 5.41 -2.12 32.76
C GLY A 8 5.60 -0.76 33.47
N PRO A 9 6.13 0.25 32.78
CA PRO A 9 6.42 1.55 33.39
C PRO A 9 5.13 2.23 33.86
N LYS A 10 5.07 2.55 35.16
CA LYS A 10 4.04 3.40 35.78
C LYS A 10 4.30 4.85 35.35
N GLY A 11 3.80 5.23 34.15
CA GLY A 11 3.96 6.59 33.64
C GLY A 11 2.80 6.94 32.71
N GLY A 12 2.44 8.25 32.64
CA GLY A 12 1.44 8.75 31.71
C GLY A 12 1.81 8.50 30.23
N ILE A 13 0.87 8.71 29.29
CA ILE A 13 1.02 8.45 27.85
C ILE A 13 2.31 9.09 27.30
N PHE A 14 2.64 10.30 27.73
CA PHE A 14 3.86 11.01 27.30
C PHE A 14 5.16 10.32 27.78
N SER A 15 5.21 9.78 28.98
CA SER A 15 6.41 9.08 29.47
C SER A 15 6.61 7.75 28.75
N ARG A 16 5.52 7.07 28.35
CA ARG A 16 5.58 5.85 27.53
C ARG A 16 6.05 6.15 26.10
N ALA A 17 5.52 7.22 25.48
CA ALA A 17 5.97 7.65 24.16
C ALA A 17 7.46 8.02 24.16
N PHE A 18 7.93 8.71 25.20
CA PHE A 18 9.35 9.08 25.33
C PHE A 18 10.24 7.85 25.58
N SER A 19 9.75 6.85 26.33
CA SER A 19 10.47 5.59 26.52
C SER A 19 10.58 4.79 25.22
N GLU A 20 9.53 4.80 24.38
CA GLU A 20 9.54 4.14 23.06
C GLU A 20 10.52 4.81 22.08
N ILE A 21 10.56 6.14 22.03
CA ILE A 21 11.54 6.88 21.21
C ILE A 21 12.97 6.55 21.65
N ARG A 22 13.20 6.47 22.97
CA ARG A 22 14.51 6.09 23.51
C ARG A 22 14.85 4.64 23.18
N HIS A 23 13.89 3.74 23.29
CA HIS A 23 14.04 2.33 22.91
C HIS A 23 14.35 2.18 21.42
N PHE A 24 13.61 2.88 20.55
CA PHE A 24 13.92 2.95 19.13
C PHE A 24 15.35 3.42 18.85
N GLY A 25 15.84 4.37 19.64
CA GLY A 25 17.23 4.87 19.56
C GLY A 25 18.31 3.80 19.82
N THR A 26 17.99 2.69 20.50
CA THR A 26 18.96 1.61 20.80
C THR A 26 19.18 0.63 19.63
N TYR A 27 18.31 0.64 18.63
CA TYR A 27 18.42 -0.26 17.49
C TYR A 27 19.50 0.16 16.48
N PRO A 28 19.98 -0.79 15.64
CA PRO A 28 21.01 -0.53 14.64
C PRO A 28 20.64 0.64 13.71
N PHE A 29 21.63 1.44 13.35
CA PHE A 29 21.41 2.67 12.56
C PHE A 29 20.67 2.40 11.24
N ASN A 30 21.05 1.34 10.50
CA ASN A 30 20.40 0.98 9.24
C ASN A 30 18.92 0.62 9.43
N MET A 31 18.59 -0.14 10.47
CA MET A 31 17.21 -0.48 10.81
C MET A 31 16.36 0.77 11.08
N ARG A 32 16.90 1.73 11.83
CA ARG A 32 16.21 3.01 12.13
C ARG A 32 16.00 3.85 10.89
N VAL A 33 17.03 3.96 10.03
CA VAL A 33 16.94 4.69 8.77
C VAL A 33 15.88 4.06 7.86
N LEU A 34 15.89 2.75 7.72
CA LEU A 34 14.93 2.05 6.86
C LEU A 34 13.50 2.20 7.38
N LEU A 35 13.29 2.03 8.69
CA LEU A 35 11.97 2.17 9.29
C LEU A 35 11.41 3.60 9.16
N LEU A 36 12.26 4.62 9.36
CA LEU A 36 11.88 6.01 9.17
C LEU A 36 11.52 6.31 7.70
N THR A 37 12.29 5.74 6.77
CA THR A 37 12.00 5.83 5.33
C THR A 37 10.65 5.21 5.00
N ASN A 38 10.39 3.98 5.47
CA ASN A 38 9.14 3.28 5.24
C ASN A 38 7.95 3.99 5.88
N MET A 39 8.14 4.58 7.07
CA MET A 39 7.13 5.40 7.72
C MET A 39 6.74 6.62 6.86
N LEU A 40 7.72 7.35 6.34
CA LEU A 40 7.45 8.49 5.45
C LEU A 40 6.73 8.07 4.18
N TYR A 41 7.18 6.97 3.57
CA TYR A 41 6.57 6.46 2.34
C TYR A 41 5.18 5.83 2.56
N ALA A 42 4.89 5.34 3.76
CA ALA A 42 3.57 4.83 4.13
C ALA A 42 2.47 5.90 3.95
N PHE A 43 2.79 7.19 4.12
CA PHE A 43 1.84 8.27 3.87
C PHE A 43 1.64 8.58 2.38
N VAL A 44 2.56 8.15 1.51
CA VAL A 44 2.46 8.30 0.05
C VAL A 44 1.53 7.24 -0.55
N LEU A 45 1.66 5.99 -0.10
CA LEU A 45 0.98 4.84 -0.71
C LEU A 45 -0.54 5.01 -0.84
N PRO A 46 -1.32 5.38 0.21
CA PRO A 46 -2.77 5.53 0.10
C PRO A 46 -3.19 6.63 -0.87
N VAL A 47 -2.37 7.69 -1.00
CA VAL A 47 -2.65 8.77 -1.95
C VAL A 47 -2.56 8.26 -3.37
N VAL A 48 -1.45 7.60 -3.70
CA VAL A 48 -1.18 7.09 -5.04
C VAL A 48 -2.16 5.99 -5.45
N GLU A 49 -2.46 5.06 -4.53
CA GLU A 49 -3.34 3.93 -4.80
C GLU A 49 -4.80 4.35 -5.02
N LEU A 50 -5.27 5.35 -4.29
CA LEU A 50 -6.68 5.72 -4.29
C LEU A 50 -6.98 6.92 -5.20
N PHE A 51 -6.23 8.01 -5.04
CA PHE A 51 -6.62 9.29 -5.62
C PHE A 51 -6.16 9.49 -7.07
N VAL A 52 -5.22 8.71 -7.59
CA VAL A 52 -4.90 8.76 -9.04
C VAL A 52 -6.05 8.21 -9.87
N GLY A 53 -6.63 7.07 -9.47
CA GLY A 53 -7.83 6.53 -10.12
C GLY A 53 -9.04 7.49 -10.03
N THR A 54 -9.20 8.12 -8.88
CA THR A 54 -10.24 9.13 -8.64
C THR A 54 -10.07 10.35 -9.53
N TYR A 55 -8.83 10.85 -9.69
CA TYR A 55 -8.50 11.95 -10.59
C TYR A 55 -8.85 11.63 -12.06
N ILE A 56 -8.50 10.43 -12.52
CA ILE A 56 -8.82 9.97 -13.88
C ILE A 56 -10.35 9.96 -14.07
N MET A 57 -11.08 9.37 -13.14
CA MET A 57 -12.55 9.30 -13.21
C MET A 57 -13.21 10.66 -13.22
N ARG A 58 -12.69 11.60 -12.42
CA ARG A 58 -13.24 12.96 -12.36
C ARG A 58 -13.06 13.76 -13.65
N ASN A 59 -11.92 13.56 -14.31
CA ASN A 59 -11.56 14.37 -15.50
C ASN A 59 -11.90 13.69 -16.83
N SER A 60 -12.20 12.39 -16.87
CA SER A 60 -12.50 11.68 -18.12
C SER A 60 -13.86 10.99 -18.13
N SER A 61 -14.40 10.63 -16.94
CA SER A 61 -15.59 9.77 -16.78
C SER A 61 -15.49 8.40 -17.50
N GLU A 62 -14.31 8.05 -18.02
CA GLU A 62 -14.05 6.85 -18.80
C GLU A 62 -13.44 5.75 -17.92
N LEU A 63 -14.22 4.73 -17.58
CA LEU A 63 -13.77 3.56 -16.81
C LEU A 63 -12.57 2.87 -17.46
N ALA A 64 -12.53 2.82 -18.79
CA ALA A 64 -11.43 2.22 -19.55
C ALA A 64 -10.08 2.87 -19.26
N TYR A 65 -10.05 4.16 -18.93
CA TYR A 65 -8.81 4.88 -18.61
C TYR A 65 -8.23 4.46 -17.25
N VAL A 66 -9.08 4.24 -16.25
CA VAL A 66 -8.63 3.71 -14.95
C VAL A 66 -8.12 2.29 -15.10
N VAL A 67 -8.84 1.45 -15.85
CA VAL A 67 -8.40 0.08 -16.13
C VAL A 67 -7.07 0.08 -16.89
N GLY A 68 -6.92 0.93 -17.90
CA GLY A 68 -5.67 1.10 -18.67
C GLY A 68 -4.50 1.52 -17.80
N TYR A 69 -4.73 2.49 -16.89
CA TYR A 69 -3.74 2.89 -15.89
C TYR A 69 -3.30 1.74 -15.00
N GLN A 70 -4.25 1.03 -14.41
CA GLN A 70 -3.96 -0.12 -13.53
C GLN A 70 -3.27 -1.26 -14.27
N LEU A 71 -3.68 -1.55 -15.51
CA LEU A 71 -3.02 -2.54 -16.35
C LEU A 71 -1.55 -2.18 -16.59
N ALA A 72 -1.28 -0.90 -16.87
CA ALA A 72 0.09 -0.39 -17.05
C ALA A 72 0.91 -0.52 -15.75
N VAL A 73 0.34 -0.17 -14.58
CA VAL A 73 0.97 -0.35 -13.26
C VAL A 73 1.33 -1.81 -13.02
N TYR A 74 0.35 -2.72 -13.15
CA TYR A 74 0.57 -4.14 -12.88
C TYR A 74 1.45 -4.84 -13.93
N THR A 75 1.62 -4.26 -15.11
CA THR A 75 2.60 -4.71 -16.11
C THR A 75 4.00 -4.21 -15.73
N GLY A 76 4.13 -2.98 -15.27
CA GLY A 76 5.41 -2.38 -14.87
C GLY A 76 6.06 -3.08 -13.68
N ILE A 77 5.27 -3.57 -12.71
CA ILE A 77 5.79 -4.23 -11.51
C ILE A 77 6.66 -5.45 -11.84
N PRO A 78 6.18 -6.52 -12.52
CA PRO A 78 6.99 -7.71 -12.81
C PRO A 78 8.16 -7.40 -13.74
N LEU A 79 8.00 -6.50 -14.69
CA LEU A 79 9.11 -6.03 -15.53
C LEU A 79 10.24 -5.45 -14.68
N THR A 80 9.89 -4.60 -13.70
CA THR A 80 10.87 -3.99 -12.81
C THR A 80 11.54 -5.02 -11.90
N PHE A 81 10.79 -5.98 -11.35
CA PHE A 81 11.37 -7.07 -10.55
C PHE A 81 12.45 -7.81 -11.34
N PHE A 82 12.18 -8.12 -12.61
CA PHE A 82 13.13 -8.76 -13.49
C PHE A 82 14.38 -7.88 -13.72
N PHE A 83 14.21 -6.61 -14.10
CA PHE A 83 15.32 -5.70 -14.34
C PHE A 83 16.07 -5.33 -13.06
N ASN A 84 15.40 -5.21 -11.91
CA ASN A 84 16.03 -4.90 -10.64
C ASN A 84 17.15 -5.89 -10.29
N GLY A 85 16.94 -7.19 -10.57
CA GLY A 85 17.95 -8.21 -10.37
C GLY A 85 19.23 -7.99 -11.16
N PHE A 86 19.15 -7.49 -12.39
CA PHE A 86 20.33 -7.12 -13.19
C PHE A 86 20.96 -5.83 -12.70
N LEU A 87 20.14 -4.82 -12.37
CA LEU A 87 20.61 -3.51 -11.91
C LEU A 87 21.36 -3.59 -10.57
N MET A 88 20.93 -4.46 -9.65
CA MET A 88 21.59 -4.67 -8.36
C MET A 88 23.06 -5.14 -8.47
N ARG A 89 23.47 -5.63 -9.65
CA ARG A 89 24.89 -5.98 -9.92
C ARG A 89 25.79 -4.76 -10.12
N HIS A 90 25.22 -3.65 -10.56
CA HIS A 90 25.94 -2.44 -10.98
C HIS A 90 25.63 -1.23 -10.11
N VAL A 91 24.40 -1.16 -9.56
CA VAL A 91 23.89 -0.05 -8.79
C VAL A 91 23.65 -0.50 -7.35
N ARG A 92 23.97 0.37 -6.38
CA ARG A 92 23.70 0.08 -4.96
C ARG A 92 22.20 -0.03 -4.74
N ILE A 93 21.79 -1.03 -3.95
CA ILE A 93 20.39 -1.29 -3.61
C ILE A 93 19.68 -0.05 -3.05
N THR A 94 20.40 0.75 -2.25
CA THR A 94 19.88 2.01 -1.68
C THR A 94 19.43 3.00 -2.75
N HIS A 95 20.19 3.11 -3.86
CA HIS A 95 19.83 4.01 -4.95
C HIS A 95 18.64 3.49 -5.76
N LEU A 96 18.54 2.17 -5.97
CA LEU A 96 17.39 1.55 -6.63
C LEU A 96 16.12 1.74 -5.80
N TYR A 97 16.23 1.57 -4.48
CA TYR A 97 15.12 1.78 -3.57
C TYR A 97 14.67 3.25 -3.51
N SER A 98 15.63 4.18 -3.39
CA SER A 98 15.39 5.62 -3.45
C SER A 98 14.75 6.03 -4.77
N PHE A 99 15.27 5.52 -5.89
CA PHE A 99 14.74 5.77 -7.22
C PHE A 99 13.28 5.27 -7.36
N GLY A 100 12.97 4.08 -6.81
CA GLY A 100 11.61 3.58 -6.76
C GLY A 100 10.65 4.54 -6.07
N MET A 101 11.02 5.08 -4.90
CA MET A 101 10.19 6.06 -4.19
C MET A 101 10.01 7.36 -4.98
N LEU A 102 11.07 7.89 -5.59
CA LEU A 102 10.99 9.11 -6.40
C LEU A 102 10.08 8.94 -7.63
N LEU A 103 10.12 7.77 -8.28
CA LEU A 103 9.28 7.50 -9.44
C LEU A 103 7.78 7.59 -9.13
N SER A 104 7.33 7.34 -7.90
CA SER A 104 5.90 7.51 -7.55
C SER A 104 5.48 8.98 -7.61
N GLY A 105 6.31 9.88 -7.10
CA GLY A 105 6.09 11.32 -7.22
C GLY A 105 6.15 11.80 -8.69
N VAL A 106 7.11 11.29 -9.45
CA VAL A 106 7.22 11.59 -10.91
C VAL A 106 5.98 11.09 -11.66
N SER A 107 5.51 9.89 -11.40
CA SER A 107 4.28 9.35 -12.03
C SER A 107 3.07 10.25 -11.78
N MET A 108 2.86 10.66 -10.51
CA MET A 108 1.79 11.60 -10.20
C MET A 108 1.97 12.95 -10.88
N ALA A 109 3.18 13.49 -10.91
CA ALA A 109 3.47 14.75 -11.60
C ALA A 109 3.18 14.65 -13.09
N VAL A 110 3.58 13.55 -13.75
CA VAL A 110 3.27 13.28 -15.15
C VAL A 110 1.76 13.22 -15.35
N MET A 111 1.02 12.47 -14.52
CA MET A 111 -0.44 12.39 -14.62
C MET A 111 -1.09 13.77 -14.52
N MET A 112 -0.66 14.61 -13.57
CA MET A 112 -1.24 15.95 -13.33
C MET A 112 -0.79 17.00 -14.38
N SER A 113 0.24 16.70 -15.17
CA SER A 113 0.71 17.56 -16.25
C SER A 113 0.00 17.32 -17.59
N LEU A 114 -0.78 16.25 -17.71
CA LEU A 114 -1.57 15.96 -18.90
C LEU A 114 -2.69 17.01 -19.05
N GLU A 115 -2.58 17.86 -20.07
CA GLU A 115 -3.62 18.88 -20.38
C GLU A 115 -4.92 18.21 -20.82
N THR A 116 -4.80 17.12 -21.57
CA THR A 116 -5.91 16.23 -21.94
C THR A 116 -5.59 14.82 -21.50
N LEU A 117 -6.53 14.16 -20.86
CA LEU A 117 -6.37 12.76 -20.43
C LEU A 117 -6.50 11.83 -21.64
N ALA A 118 -5.40 11.74 -22.43
CA ALA A 118 -5.29 10.75 -23.49
C ALA A 118 -4.79 9.43 -22.93
N LEU A 119 -5.32 8.29 -23.43
CA LEU A 119 -4.99 6.95 -22.97
C LEU A 119 -3.47 6.68 -22.98
N GLY A 120 -2.74 7.19 -23.99
CA GLY A 120 -1.29 7.04 -24.10
C GLY A 120 -0.55 7.69 -22.92
N GLY A 121 -0.90 8.91 -22.54
CA GLY A 121 -0.31 9.59 -21.39
C GLY A 121 -0.61 8.90 -20.07
N ILE A 122 -1.84 8.41 -19.91
CA ILE A 122 -2.29 7.63 -18.74
C ILE A 122 -1.49 6.32 -18.61
N ILE A 123 -1.28 5.60 -19.73
CA ILE A 123 -0.46 4.39 -19.76
C ILE A 123 0.99 4.69 -19.38
N VAL A 124 1.57 5.77 -19.88
CA VAL A 124 2.95 6.17 -19.54
C VAL A 124 3.06 6.45 -18.04
N ALA A 125 2.15 7.24 -17.46
CA ALA A 125 2.12 7.50 -16.03
C ALA A 125 1.95 6.19 -15.22
N GLY A 126 1.06 5.28 -15.65
CA GLY A 126 0.86 3.97 -15.05
C GLY A 126 2.11 3.09 -15.09
N LEU A 127 2.83 3.05 -16.23
CA LEU A 127 4.09 2.31 -16.34
C LEU A 127 5.15 2.87 -15.39
N ILE A 128 5.29 4.20 -15.30
CA ILE A 128 6.22 4.84 -14.35
C ILE A 128 5.86 4.45 -12.92
N MET A 129 4.57 4.40 -12.57
CA MET A 129 4.11 3.95 -11.25
C MET A 129 4.41 2.47 -11.02
N GLY A 130 4.22 1.63 -12.03
CA GLY A 130 4.58 0.20 -11.96
C GLY A 130 6.07 -0.01 -11.75
N LEU A 131 6.92 0.76 -12.42
CA LEU A 131 8.37 0.79 -12.19
C LEU A 131 8.69 1.22 -10.73
N SER A 132 8.02 2.25 -10.23
CA SER A 132 8.13 2.70 -8.84
C SER A 132 7.86 1.57 -7.86
N TYR A 133 6.70 0.92 -7.96
CA TYR A 133 6.32 -0.17 -7.08
C TYR A 133 7.26 -1.37 -7.19
N GLY A 134 7.70 -1.71 -8.39
CA GLY A 134 8.65 -2.80 -8.60
C GLY A 134 9.98 -2.55 -7.89
N PHE A 135 10.58 -1.38 -8.04
CA PHE A 135 11.80 -1.01 -7.33
C PHE A 135 11.59 -0.89 -5.82
N PHE A 136 10.47 -0.33 -5.38
CA PHE A 136 10.18 -0.18 -3.96
C PHE A 136 10.05 -1.54 -3.27
N TRP A 137 9.12 -2.40 -3.71
CA TRP A 137 8.84 -3.67 -3.04
C TRP A 137 10.00 -4.65 -3.12
N ALA A 138 10.66 -4.79 -4.30
CA ALA A 138 11.79 -5.71 -4.45
C ALA A 138 12.95 -5.38 -3.52
N ASN A 139 13.27 -4.09 -3.35
CA ASN A 139 14.40 -3.68 -2.53
C ASN A 139 14.06 -3.52 -1.05
N ARG A 140 12.82 -3.13 -0.70
CA ARG A 140 12.35 -2.98 0.68
C ARG A 140 12.53 -4.27 1.48
N ASP A 141 12.04 -5.38 0.96
CA ASP A 141 12.06 -6.65 1.67
C ASP A 141 13.49 -7.16 1.87
N PHE A 142 14.35 -7.00 0.86
CA PHE A 142 15.76 -7.32 0.99
C PHE A 142 16.46 -6.44 2.05
N LEU A 143 16.24 -5.13 2.03
CA LEU A 143 16.80 -4.20 3.00
C LEU A 143 16.31 -4.49 4.42
N ALA A 144 15.03 -4.86 4.59
CA ALA A 144 14.46 -5.25 5.87
C ALA A 144 15.15 -6.50 6.43
N LEU A 145 15.29 -7.55 5.62
CA LEU A 145 15.97 -8.79 6.02
C LEU A 145 17.44 -8.58 6.35
N SER A 146 18.15 -7.77 5.57
CA SER A 146 19.59 -7.49 5.78
C SER A 146 19.87 -6.52 6.94
N SER A 147 18.88 -5.76 7.39
CA SER A 147 19.01 -4.76 8.47
C SER A 147 18.44 -5.22 9.80
N THR A 148 17.80 -6.39 9.85
CA THR A 148 17.19 -6.97 11.04
C THR A 148 17.77 -8.36 11.33
N ASP A 149 17.76 -8.72 12.60
CA ASP A 149 18.06 -10.06 13.11
C ASP A 149 16.82 -10.67 13.78
N ASP A 150 16.90 -11.93 14.20
CA ASP A 150 15.76 -12.64 14.80
C ASP A 150 15.27 -11.98 16.11
N GLY A 151 16.14 -11.24 16.80
CA GLY A 151 15.81 -10.56 18.06
C GLY A 151 15.00 -9.25 17.86
N ASN A 152 15.21 -8.55 16.73
CA ASN A 152 14.60 -7.24 16.48
C ASN A 152 13.61 -7.21 15.31
N ARG A 153 13.56 -8.27 14.48
CA ARG A 153 12.71 -8.37 13.29
C ARG A 153 11.22 -8.21 13.60
N ASN A 154 10.73 -8.81 14.68
CA ASN A 154 9.33 -8.68 15.10
C ASN A 154 8.98 -7.24 15.47
N TYR A 155 9.88 -6.53 16.15
CA TYR A 155 9.69 -5.13 16.47
C TYR A 155 9.67 -4.26 15.21
N TYR A 156 10.59 -4.50 14.27
CA TYR A 156 10.64 -3.79 12.99
C TYR A 156 9.31 -3.91 12.23
N TYR A 157 8.86 -5.13 11.95
CA TYR A 157 7.61 -5.33 11.19
C TYR A 157 6.37 -4.89 11.96
N GLY A 158 6.38 -5.00 13.29
CA GLY A 158 5.29 -4.51 14.14
C GLY A 158 5.13 -2.99 14.02
N LEU A 159 6.24 -2.26 14.10
CA LEU A 159 6.22 -0.79 14.01
C LEU A 159 5.92 -0.32 12.58
N GLU A 160 6.48 -0.98 11.57
CA GLU A 160 6.16 -0.71 10.17
C GLU A 160 4.67 -0.94 9.87
N SER A 161 4.10 -2.04 10.32
CA SER A 161 2.67 -2.34 10.17
C SER A 161 1.79 -1.32 10.88
N PHE A 162 2.20 -0.87 12.06
CA PHE A 162 1.51 0.19 12.80
C PHE A 162 1.45 1.49 11.97
N PHE A 163 2.56 1.95 11.44
CA PHE A 163 2.59 3.18 10.62
C PHE A 163 1.81 3.02 9.30
N ASN A 164 1.90 1.88 8.64
CA ASN A 164 1.08 1.61 7.46
C ASN A 164 -0.42 1.65 7.78
N THR A 165 -0.83 1.09 8.93
CA THR A 165 -2.23 1.13 9.38
C THR A 165 -2.66 2.57 9.69
N VAL A 166 -1.86 3.33 10.42
CA VAL A 166 -2.15 4.74 10.72
C VAL A 166 -2.29 5.55 9.42
N ALA A 167 -1.36 5.38 8.49
CA ALA A 167 -1.42 6.06 7.19
C ALA A 167 -2.68 5.68 6.40
N SER A 168 -3.03 4.39 6.35
CA SER A 168 -4.23 3.90 5.65
C SER A 168 -5.55 4.41 6.26
N VAL A 169 -5.55 4.72 7.57
CA VAL A 169 -6.72 5.32 8.24
C VAL A 169 -6.75 6.83 8.04
N VAL A 170 -5.63 7.51 8.25
CA VAL A 170 -5.59 8.97 8.34
C VAL A 170 -5.56 9.63 6.96
N VAL A 171 -4.72 9.12 6.06
CA VAL A 171 -4.45 9.79 4.77
C VAL A 171 -5.67 9.86 3.86
N PRO A 172 -6.44 8.78 3.62
CA PRO A 172 -7.61 8.87 2.75
C PRO A 172 -8.66 9.84 3.27
N GLY A 173 -8.91 9.84 4.59
CA GLY A 173 -9.85 10.76 5.22
C GLY A 173 -9.42 12.23 5.08
N MET A 174 -8.16 12.53 5.36
CA MET A 174 -7.62 13.89 5.23
C MET A 174 -7.65 14.40 3.80
N ILE A 175 -7.17 13.59 2.84
CA ILE A 175 -7.14 13.97 1.43
C ILE A 175 -8.56 14.08 0.87
N GLY A 176 -9.44 13.12 1.19
CA GLY A 176 -10.84 13.16 0.76
C GLY A 176 -11.55 14.40 1.30
N ALA A 177 -11.36 14.74 2.59
CA ALA A 177 -11.92 15.95 3.20
C ALA A 177 -11.35 17.24 2.57
N PHE A 178 -10.04 17.27 2.27
CA PHE A 178 -9.40 18.41 1.62
C PHE A 178 -9.94 18.62 0.19
N LEU A 179 -10.04 17.56 -0.59
CA LEU A 179 -10.58 17.64 -1.96
C LEU A 179 -12.07 18.01 -1.94
N GLY A 180 -12.86 17.44 -1.02
CA GLY A 180 -14.27 17.77 -0.84
C GLY A 180 -14.50 19.21 -0.40
N ALA A 181 -13.71 19.71 0.57
CA ALA A 181 -13.78 21.10 0.99
C ALA A 181 -13.45 22.07 -0.16
N THR A 182 -12.58 21.70 -1.10
CA THR A 182 -12.33 22.50 -2.31
C THR A 182 -13.56 22.56 -3.20
N ALA A 183 -14.27 21.43 -3.37
CA ALA A 183 -15.47 21.38 -4.20
C ALA A 183 -16.66 22.09 -3.53
N ASP A 184 -16.91 21.84 -2.24
CA ASP A 184 -18.12 22.27 -1.54
C ASP A 184 -18.02 23.68 -0.97
N HIS A 185 -16.84 24.10 -0.49
CA HIS A 185 -16.61 25.40 0.16
C HIS A 185 -15.89 26.40 -0.74
N GLY A 186 -15.64 26.05 -2.00
CA GLY A 186 -15.05 26.95 -2.98
C GLY A 186 -13.58 27.32 -2.70
N TRP A 187 -12.83 26.51 -1.94
CA TRP A 187 -11.40 26.72 -1.75
C TRP A 187 -10.69 26.75 -3.11
N PHE A 188 -9.71 27.63 -3.27
CA PHE A 188 -9.00 27.82 -4.53
C PHE A 188 -9.93 28.15 -5.72
N ALA A 189 -10.99 28.95 -5.47
CA ALA A 189 -12.03 29.28 -6.45
C ALA A 189 -12.76 28.02 -7.00
N GLY A 190 -12.87 26.95 -6.21
CA GLY A 190 -13.50 25.69 -6.60
C GLY A 190 -12.68 24.85 -7.58
N ASN A 191 -11.42 25.21 -7.84
CA ASN A 191 -10.57 24.46 -8.76
C ASN A 191 -10.00 23.21 -8.11
N ILE A 192 -10.72 22.10 -8.20
CA ILE A 192 -10.32 20.83 -7.62
C ILE A 192 -9.04 20.25 -8.26
N ASN A 193 -8.79 20.52 -9.55
CA ASN A 193 -7.56 20.08 -10.21
C ASN A 193 -6.33 20.77 -9.60
N PHE A 194 -6.46 22.01 -9.14
CA PHE A 194 -5.41 22.68 -8.39
C PHE A 194 -5.17 22.00 -7.03
N ALA A 195 -6.21 21.58 -6.33
CA ALA A 195 -6.08 20.81 -5.10
C ALA A 195 -5.37 19.46 -5.32
N TYR A 196 -5.67 18.73 -6.40
CA TYR A 196 -4.93 17.54 -6.79
C TYR A 196 -3.44 17.83 -7.08
N LYS A 197 -3.11 18.95 -7.72
CA LYS A 197 -1.71 19.37 -7.91
C LYS A 197 -1.01 19.63 -6.58
N LEU A 198 -1.68 20.25 -5.59
CA LEU A 198 -1.12 20.43 -4.24
C LEU A 198 -0.85 19.09 -3.54
N VAL A 199 -1.79 18.14 -3.64
CA VAL A 199 -1.60 16.77 -3.13
C VAL A 199 -0.40 16.10 -3.81
N THR A 200 -0.22 16.30 -5.11
CA THR A 200 0.93 15.78 -5.85
C THR A 200 2.25 16.39 -5.37
N VAL A 201 2.28 17.71 -5.12
CA VAL A 201 3.46 18.38 -4.53
C VAL A 201 3.78 17.80 -3.15
N PHE A 202 2.77 17.58 -2.30
CA PHE A 202 2.95 16.96 -1.00
C PHE A 202 3.57 15.56 -1.11
N VAL A 203 3.04 14.70 -1.99
CA VAL A 203 3.59 13.36 -2.28
C VAL A 203 5.04 13.48 -2.77
N PHE A 204 5.31 14.38 -3.71
CA PHE A 204 6.65 14.56 -4.28
C PHE A 204 7.66 14.98 -3.21
N VAL A 205 7.31 15.90 -2.34
CA VAL A 205 8.15 16.31 -1.19
C VAL A 205 8.42 15.14 -0.26
N LEU A 206 7.39 14.36 0.10
CA LEU A 206 7.57 13.18 0.97
C LEU A 206 8.48 12.14 0.32
N THR A 207 8.36 11.90 -0.98
CA THR A 207 9.24 10.93 -1.69
C THR A 207 10.69 11.41 -1.75
N ILE A 208 10.94 12.72 -1.92
CA ILE A 208 12.28 13.32 -1.85
C ILE A 208 12.86 13.14 -0.44
N VAL A 209 12.08 13.46 0.59
CA VAL A 209 12.54 13.34 1.99
C VAL A 209 12.82 11.88 2.34
N ALA A 210 11.92 10.94 2.00
CA ALA A 210 12.14 9.51 2.21
C ALA A 210 13.40 9.01 1.49
N SER A 211 13.60 9.43 0.23
CA SER A 211 14.78 9.11 -0.57
C SER A 211 16.08 9.67 0.05
N ALA A 212 16.04 10.90 0.54
CA ALA A 212 17.19 11.50 1.23
C ALA A 212 17.51 10.79 2.55
N VAL A 213 16.50 10.34 3.28
CA VAL A 213 16.68 9.60 4.54
C VAL A 213 17.34 8.26 4.26
N VAL A 214 16.85 7.46 3.31
CA VAL A 214 17.43 6.14 3.04
C VAL A 214 18.87 6.22 2.50
N CYS A 215 19.20 7.27 1.77
CA CYS A 215 20.56 7.48 1.28
C CYS A 215 21.60 7.73 2.39
N ARG A 216 21.16 8.04 3.63
CA ARG A 216 22.04 8.14 4.81
C ARG A 216 22.40 6.75 5.37
N GLY A 217 21.67 5.70 5.03
CA GLY A 217 21.95 4.34 5.47
C GLY A 217 23.16 3.74 4.78
N ARG A 218 23.87 2.87 5.50
CA ARG A 218 25.04 2.12 5.00
C ARG A 218 24.65 0.65 4.80
N PHE A 219 23.79 0.42 3.82
CA PHE A 219 23.29 -0.92 3.52
C PHE A 219 24.30 -1.70 2.68
N ALA A 220 24.50 -2.98 3.02
CA ALA A 220 25.27 -3.89 2.19
C ALA A 220 24.50 -4.22 0.91
N SER A 221 25.15 -4.16 -0.23
CA SER A 221 24.57 -4.68 -1.46
C SER A 221 24.65 -6.22 -1.47
N PRO A 222 23.67 -6.92 -2.05
CA PRO A 222 23.69 -8.38 -2.11
C PRO A 222 24.94 -8.87 -2.86
N ALA A 223 25.43 -10.05 -2.48
CA ALA A 223 26.49 -10.72 -3.21
C ALA A 223 26.09 -10.99 -4.66
N ARG A 224 27.07 -11.01 -5.57
CA ARG A 224 26.84 -11.20 -7.02
C ARG A 224 26.44 -12.65 -7.35
N GLU A 225 25.28 -13.10 -6.89
CA GLU A 225 24.74 -14.41 -7.19
C GLU A 225 23.96 -14.45 -8.51
N ARG A 226 23.73 -15.64 -9.05
CA ARG A 226 22.88 -15.82 -10.23
C ARG A 226 21.45 -15.51 -9.87
N PHE A 227 20.89 -14.46 -10.46
CA PHE A 227 19.56 -13.94 -10.12
C PHE A 227 18.40 -14.64 -10.85
N VAL A 228 18.70 -15.38 -11.90
CA VAL A 228 17.68 -16.03 -12.74
C VAL A 228 17.66 -17.52 -12.42
N TYR A 229 16.60 -17.95 -11.74
CA TYR A 229 16.38 -19.33 -11.37
C TYR A 229 14.99 -19.79 -11.82
N PHE A 230 14.92 -20.69 -12.79
CA PHE A 230 13.65 -21.17 -13.36
C PHE A 230 13.29 -22.63 -13.00
N ARG A 231 14.03 -23.24 -12.06
CA ARG A 231 13.70 -24.58 -11.59
C ARG A 231 12.87 -24.49 -10.34
N PHE A 232 11.56 -24.71 -10.48
CA PHE A 232 10.62 -24.61 -9.37
C PHE A 232 10.13 -25.98 -8.97
N ASP A 233 10.06 -26.21 -7.65
CA ASP A 233 9.50 -27.40 -7.04
C ASP A 233 7.99 -27.48 -7.23
N ARG A 234 7.40 -28.67 -7.05
CA ARG A 234 5.94 -28.89 -7.18
C ARG A 234 5.14 -27.97 -6.24
N LEU A 235 5.65 -27.72 -5.04
CA LEU A 235 5.03 -26.81 -4.07
C LEU A 235 5.04 -25.37 -4.57
N TRP A 236 6.16 -24.87 -5.09
CA TRP A 236 6.30 -23.55 -5.70
C TRP A 236 5.32 -23.34 -6.86
N ASN A 237 5.14 -24.35 -7.72
CA ASN A 237 4.18 -24.28 -8.81
C ASN A 237 2.73 -24.12 -8.31
N LYS A 238 2.35 -24.78 -7.20
CA LYS A 238 1.04 -24.59 -6.57
C LYS A 238 0.89 -23.18 -6.00
N MET A 239 1.93 -22.67 -5.32
CA MET A 239 1.94 -21.32 -4.78
C MET A 239 1.85 -20.25 -5.87
N MET A 240 2.55 -20.42 -7.00
CA MET A 240 2.44 -19.50 -8.14
C MET A 240 1.01 -19.47 -8.71
N ARG A 241 0.34 -20.61 -8.85
CA ARG A 241 -1.07 -20.65 -9.29
C ARG A 241 -1.99 -19.92 -8.32
N LEU A 242 -1.80 -20.12 -7.01
CA LEU A 242 -2.55 -19.40 -5.99
C LEU A 242 -2.28 -17.89 -6.03
N ALA A 243 -1.02 -17.49 -6.26
CA ALA A 243 -0.62 -16.10 -6.39
C ALA A 243 -1.28 -15.43 -7.61
N VAL A 244 -1.39 -16.13 -8.75
CA VAL A 244 -2.11 -15.64 -9.94
C VAL A 244 -3.58 -15.38 -9.62
N LEU A 245 -4.27 -16.33 -8.98
CA LEU A 245 -5.68 -16.17 -8.59
C LEU A 245 -5.86 -15.01 -7.61
N LYS A 246 -4.96 -14.90 -6.61
CA LYS A 246 -4.95 -13.75 -5.68
C LYS A 246 -4.71 -12.44 -6.42
N GLY A 247 -3.80 -12.42 -7.41
CA GLY A 247 -3.51 -11.24 -8.22
C GLY A 247 -4.74 -10.72 -8.98
N ILE A 248 -5.54 -11.61 -9.55
CA ILE A 248 -6.79 -11.26 -10.23
C ILE A 248 -7.78 -10.61 -9.25
N ALA A 249 -8.00 -11.24 -8.09
CA ALA A 249 -8.86 -10.69 -7.04
C ALA A 249 -8.33 -9.34 -6.51
N GLN A 250 -7.02 -9.23 -6.30
CA GLN A 250 -6.36 -7.99 -5.83
C GLN A 250 -6.53 -6.86 -6.85
N GLY A 251 -6.40 -7.13 -8.15
CA GLY A 251 -6.63 -6.14 -9.19
C GLY A 251 -8.03 -5.53 -9.11
N TYR A 252 -9.05 -6.36 -8.90
CA TYR A 252 -10.41 -5.87 -8.69
C TYR A 252 -10.56 -5.08 -7.39
N ILE A 253 -10.02 -5.58 -6.28
CA ILE A 253 -10.09 -4.94 -4.95
C ILE A 253 -9.45 -3.55 -4.95
N VAL A 254 -8.39 -3.32 -5.71
CA VAL A 254 -7.71 -2.03 -5.80
C VAL A 254 -8.43 -1.07 -6.75
N THR A 255 -8.94 -1.58 -7.87
CA THR A 255 -9.48 -0.74 -8.94
C THR A 255 -10.95 -0.37 -8.73
N ALA A 256 -11.79 -1.33 -8.33
CA ALA A 256 -13.24 -1.15 -8.25
C ALA A 256 -13.70 -0.06 -7.26
N PRO A 257 -13.13 0.11 -6.05
CA PRO A 257 -13.61 1.11 -5.10
C PRO A 257 -13.60 2.53 -5.65
N SER A 258 -12.47 2.99 -6.21
CA SER A 258 -12.37 4.34 -6.75
C SER A 258 -13.31 4.55 -7.94
N MET A 259 -13.43 3.56 -8.84
CA MET A 259 -14.33 3.62 -9.98
C MET A 259 -15.80 3.67 -9.56
N LEU A 260 -16.22 2.72 -8.71
CA LEU A 260 -17.61 2.58 -8.31
C LEU A 260 -18.11 3.77 -7.47
N VAL A 261 -17.31 4.22 -6.50
CA VAL A 261 -17.67 5.37 -5.67
C VAL A 261 -17.75 6.64 -6.52
N MET A 262 -16.80 6.88 -7.41
CA MET A 262 -16.83 8.07 -8.27
C MET A 262 -17.97 8.02 -9.30
N THR A 263 -18.32 6.85 -9.82
CA THR A 263 -19.41 6.70 -10.80
C THR A 263 -20.80 6.83 -10.16
N LEU A 264 -21.01 6.24 -8.97
CA LEU A 264 -22.33 6.07 -8.38
C LEU A 264 -22.61 7.02 -7.20
N VAL A 265 -21.56 7.56 -6.56
CA VAL A 265 -21.66 8.53 -5.46
C VAL A 265 -21.10 9.90 -5.86
N GLY A 266 -20.07 9.94 -6.67
CA GLY A 266 -19.53 11.15 -7.31
C GLY A 266 -18.72 12.07 -6.38
N ASN A 267 -18.18 11.57 -5.24
CA ASN A 267 -17.61 12.46 -4.22
C ASN A 267 -16.38 11.84 -3.54
N GLU A 268 -15.27 12.59 -3.54
CA GLU A 268 -13.99 12.18 -2.97
C GLU A 268 -14.03 12.09 -1.43
N THR A 269 -14.84 12.91 -0.78
CA THR A 269 -15.00 12.87 0.69
C THR A 269 -15.56 11.52 1.12
N THR A 270 -16.59 11.03 0.41
CA THR A 270 -17.19 9.72 0.69
C THR A 270 -16.18 8.61 0.46
N LEU A 271 -15.42 8.67 -0.63
CA LEU A 271 -14.38 7.68 -0.91
C LEU A 271 -13.31 7.63 0.19
N GLY A 272 -12.77 8.80 0.58
CA GLY A 272 -11.78 8.93 1.63
C GLY A 272 -12.29 8.44 2.98
N THR A 273 -13.54 8.82 3.34
CA THR A 273 -14.17 8.41 4.60
C THR A 273 -14.42 6.90 4.66
N LEU A 274 -14.97 6.31 3.60
CA LEU A 274 -15.17 4.85 3.52
C LEU A 274 -13.86 4.08 3.63
N GLN A 275 -12.81 4.54 2.97
CA GLN A 275 -11.49 3.91 3.06
C GLN A 275 -10.88 4.04 4.46
N SER A 276 -10.98 5.21 5.10
CA SER A 276 -10.45 5.43 6.45
C SER A 276 -11.17 4.58 7.50
N ILE A 277 -12.51 4.58 7.49
CA ILE A 277 -13.31 3.73 8.39
C ILE A 277 -13.02 2.26 8.10
N GLY A 278 -12.95 1.88 6.82
CA GLY A 278 -12.62 0.54 6.39
C GLY A 278 -11.26 0.06 6.89
N ALA A 279 -10.24 0.89 6.78
CA ALA A 279 -8.90 0.58 7.28
C ALA A 279 -8.89 0.40 8.81
N LEU A 280 -9.61 1.26 9.55
CA LEU A 280 -9.73 1.13 11.00
C LEU A 280 -10.42 -0.18 11.41
N VAL A 281 -11.55 -0.49 10.80
CA VAL A 281 -12.31 -1.74 11.05
C VAL A 281 -11.45 -2.95 10.70
N SER A 282 -10.76 -2.92 9.55
CA SER A 282 -9.85 -3.98 9.14
C SER A 282 -8.71 -4.20 10.14
N ALA A 283 -8.11 -3.13 10.67
CA ALA A 283 -7.04 -3.21 11.66
C ALA A 283 -7.53 -3.85 12.97
N VAL A 284 -8.70 -3.46 13.46
CA VAL A 284 -9.32 -4.05 14.66
C VAL A 284 -9.63 -5.53 14.43
N LEU A 285 -10.20 -5.88 13.27
CA LEU A 285 -10.50 -7.27 12.92
C LEU A 285 -9.24 -8.12 12.83
N LEU A 286 -8.17 -7.64 12.18
CA LEU A 286 -6.89 -8.35 12.09
C LEU A 286 -6.31 -8.61 13.49
N TYR A 287 -6.38 -7.64 14.38
CA TYR A 287 -5.93 -7.80 15.76
C TYR A 287 -6.75 -8.86 16.50
N LEU A 288 -8.08 -8.78 16.46
CA LEU A 288 -8.98 -9.72 17.12
C LEU A 288 -8.81 -11.14 16.57
N LEU A 289 -8.82 -11.28 15.24
CA LEU A 289 -8.64 -12.57 14.57
C LEU A 289 -7.25 -13.16 14.85
N GLY A 290 -6.19 -12.34 14.81
CA GLY A 290 -4.84 -12.79 15.13
C GLY A 290 -4.72 -13.32 16.56
N ARG A 291 -5.44 -12.72 17.51
CA ARG A 291 -5.45 -13.14 18.91
C ARG A 291 -6.27 -14.40 19.18
N PHE A 292 -7.43 -14.54 18.55
CA PHE A 292 -8.41 -15.58 18.87
C PHE A 292 -8.42 -16.76 17.88
N THR A 293 -7.68 -16.68 16.76
CA THR A 293 -7.69 -17.71 15.73
C THR A 293 -6.56 -18.72 15.91
N SER A 294 -6.93 -20.00 16.05
CA SER A 294 -5.96 -21.10 16.01
C SER A 294 -5.62 -21.49 14.56
N SER A 295 -4.43 -22.10 14.37
CA SER A 295 -3.96 -22.58 13.06
C SER A 295 -4.93 -23.53 12.35
N ARG A 296 -5.78 -24.22 13.11
CA ARG A 296 -6.77 -25.19 12.62
C ARG A 296 -7.91 -24.53 11.83
N HIS A 297 -8.25 -23.27 12.14
CA HIS A 297 -9.40 -22.58 11.54
C HIS A 297 -9.02 -21.66 10.36
N ARG A 298 -7.74 -21.62 9.96
CA ARG A 298 -7.25 -20.70 8.91
C ARG A 298 -7.97 -20.85 7.57
N VAL A 299 -8.22 -22.10 7.14
CA VAL A 299 -8.90 -22.37 5.87
C VAL A 299 -10.36 -21.90 5.93
N ALA A 300 -11.06 -22.15 7.05
CA ALA A 300 -12.44 -21.72 7.24
C ALA A 300 -12.55 -20.18 7.21
N ILE A 301 -11.62 -19.48 7.87
CA ILE A 301 -11.56 -18.00 7.89
C ILE A 301 -11.27 -17.46 6.50
N PHE A 302 -10.31 -18.06 5.77
CA PHE A 302 -10.03 -17.69 4.39
C PHE A 302 -11.26 -17.87 3.50
N SER A 303 -11.95 -18.99 3.62
CA SER A 303 -13.19 -19.28 2.87
C SER A 303 -14.32 -18.32 3.20
N ALA A 304 -14.47 -17.93 4.48
CA ALA A 304 -15.43 -16.92 4.90
C ALA A 304 -15.12 -15.54 4.28
N GLY A 305 -13.83 -15.15 4.22
CA GLY A 305 -13.40 -13.94 3.54
C GLY A 305 -13.72 -13.94 2.04
N LEU A 306 -13.46 -15.05 1.36
CA LEU A 306 -13.81 -15.22 -0.06
C LEU A 306 -15.32 -15.17 -0.28
N LEU A 307 -16.11 -15.76 0.59
CA LEU A 307 -17.57 -15.73 0.51
C LEU A 307 -18.11 -14.31 0.68
N LEU A 308 -17.61 -13.56 1.66
CA LEU A 308 -17.98 -12.15 1.83
C LEU A 308 -17.62 -11.32 0.61
N PHE A 309 -16.45 -11.52 0.04
CA PHE A 309 -16.04 -10.83 -1.19
C PHE A 309 -16.97 -11.17 -2.37
N ALA A 310 -17.29 -12.44 -2.56
CA ALA A 310 -18.19 -12.91 -3.62
C ALA A 310 -19.62 -12.36 -3.44
N LEU A 311 -20.15 -12.39 -2.21
CA LEU A 311 -21.47 -11.86 -1.89
C LEU A 311 -21.55 -10.34 -2.11
N GLY A 312 -20.52 -9.59 -1.68
CA GLY A 312 -20.45 -8.14 -1.91
C GLY A 312 -20.41 -7.82 -3.39
N GLY A 313 -19.61 -8.53 -4.18
CA GLY A 313 -19.54 -8.37 -5.63
C GLY A 313 -20.85 -8.72 -6.33
N ALA A 314 -21.48 -9.81 -5.96
CA ALA A 314 -22.79 -10.22 -6.50
C ALA A 314 -23.89 -9.19 -6.16
N PHE A 315 -23.91 -8.73 -4.91
CA PHE A 315 -24.88 -7.70 -4.48
C PHE A 315 -24.70 -6.40 -5.26
N ASN A 316 -23.48 -5.93 -5.46
CA ASN A 316 -23.20 -4.75 -6.26
C ASN A 316 -23.55 -4.94 -7.75
N ALA A 317 -23.38 -6.15 -8.28
CA ALA A 317 -23.77 -6.44 -9.66
C ALA A 317 -25.30 -6.44 -9.88
N VAL A 318 -26.05 -6.91 -8.89
CA VAL A 318 -27.53 -6.92 -8.93
C VAL A 318 -28.09 -5.53 -8.65
N LEU A 319 -27.55 -4.86 -7.63
CA LEU A 319 -27.99 -3.51 -7.22
C LEU A 319 -26.91 -2.48 -7.58
N TYR A 320 -26.84 -2.12 -8.86
CA TYR A 320 -25.90 -1.12 -9.36
C TYR A 320 -26.32 0.30 -8.98
N SER A 321 -26.06 0.65 -7.72
CA SER A 321 -26.46 1.92 -7.09
C SER A 321 -25.49 2.33 -5.98
N ALA A 322 -25.62 3.55 -5.46
CA ALA A 322 -24.83 4.00 -4.31
C ALA A 322 -24.92 3.05 -3.11
N THR A 323 -26.13 2.53 -2.80
CA THR A 323 -26.33 1.54 -1.74
C THR A 323 -25.57 0.24 -2.03
N GLY A 324 -25.62 -0.26 -3.27
CA GLY A 324 -24.90 -1.46 -3.69
C GLY A 324 -23.39 -1.32 -3.50
N VAL A 325 -22.83 -0.17 -3.85
CA VAL A 325 -21.39 0.14 -3.64
C VAL A 325 -21.04 0.18 -2.16
N ILE A 326 -21.86 0.81 -1.32
CA ILE A 326 -21.59 0.87 0.14
C ILE A 326 -21.58 -0.54 0.73
N VAL A 327 -22.55 -1.39 0.39
CA VAL A 327 -22.59 -2.78 0.84
C VAL A 327 -21.39 -3.57 0.34
N PHE A 328 -21.00 -3.39 -0.92
CA PHE A 328 -19.79 -3.99 -1.47
C PHE A 328 -18.53 -3.58 -0.69
N MET A 329 -18.38 -2.28 -0.41
CA MET A 329 -17.25 -1.75 0.36
C MET A 329 -17.21 -2.34 1.79
N LEU A 330 -18.35 -2.46 2.45
CA LEU A 330 -18.45 -3.10 3.78
C LEU A 330 -18.05 -4.57 3.73
N CYS A 331 -18.54 -5.32 2.74
CA CYS A 331 -18.14 -6.72 2.54
C CYS A 331 -16.63 -6.86 2.27
N LEU A 332 -16.05 -5.92 1.52
CA LEU A 332 -14.62 -5.89 1.20
C LEU A 332 -13.78 -5.59 2.46
N VAL A 333 -14.19 -4.61 3.25
CA VAL A 333 -13.56 -4.22 4.53
C VAL A 333 -13.52 -5.38 5.52
N LEU A 334 -14.57 -6.17 5.59
CA LEU A 334 -14.64 -7.35 6.45
C LEU A 334 -13.93 -8.57 5.84
N GLY A 335 -14.07 -8.78 4.54
CA GLY A 335 -13.55 -9.94 3.83
C GLY A 335 -12.03 -9.93 3.64
N ARG A 336 -11.44 -8.76 3.33
CA ARG A 336 -10.00 -8.63 3.06
C ARG A 336 -9.12 -9.09 4.24
N PRO A 337 -9.34 -8.65 5.49
CA PRO A 337 -8.57 -9.14 6.65
C PRO A 337 -8.66 -10.65 6.86
N LEU A 338 -9.85 -11.23 6.62
CA LEU A 338 -10.06 -12.67 6.72
C LEU A 338 -9.23 -13.43 5.67
N MET A 339 -9.21 -12.93 4.42
CA MET A 339 -8.40 -13.52 3.35
C MET A 339 -6.90 -13.39 3.64
N ASP A 340 -6.44 -12.23 4.07
CA ASP A 340 -5.02 -11.98 4.34
C ASP A 340 -4.51 -12.83 5.51
N LEU A 341 -5.27 -12.95 6.61
CA LEU A 341 -4.92 -13.78 7.75
C LEU A 341 -4.77 -15.27 7.38
N GLY A 342 -5.60 -15.77 6.48
CA GLY A 342 -5.51 -17.14 5.99
C GLY A 342 -4.35 -17.37 5.02
N TYR A 343 -4.08 -16.39 4.16
CA TYR A 343 -3.10 -16.51 3.06
C TYR A 343 -1.64 -16.37 3.52
N PHE A 344 -1.29 -15.36 4.31
CA PHE A 344 0.10 -15.07 4.70
C PHE A 344 0.82 -16.24 5.37
N PRO A 345 0.23 -16.98 6.33
CA PRO A 345 0.92 -18.11 6.95
C PRO A 345 1.12 -19.32 6.02
N ILE A 346 0.36 -19.41 4.93
CA ILE A 346 0.54 -20.45 3.91
C ILE A 346 1.75 -20.12 3.03
N GLN A 347 1.97 -18.83 2.77
CA GLN A 347 3.08 -18.34 1.95
C GLN A 347 4.43 -18.45 2.66
N LEU A 348 4.46 -18.41 4.00
CA LEU A 348 5.68 -18.44 4.82
C LEU A 348 6.12 -19.86 5.22
N ARG A 349 5.39 -20.91 4.84
CA ARG A 349 5.76 -22.32 5.01
C ARG A 349 6.32 -22.91 3.72
#